data_3f3e4929b49206bbfdaccb92908bad11
#
_entry.id   3f3e4929b49206bbfdaccb92908bad11
#
_cell.length_a   1.000
_cell.length_b   1.000
_cell.length_c   1.000
_cell.angle_alpha   90.00
_cell.angle_beta   90.00
_cell.angle_gamma   90.00
#
_symmetry.space_group_name_H-M   'P 1'
#
loop_
_entity.id
_entity.type
_entity.pdbx_description
1 polymer ?
#
loop_
_entity_poly.entity_id
_entity_poly.type
_entity_poly.pdbx_seq_one_letter_code
_entity_poly.pdbx_strand_id
1 'polypeptide(L)'
;MSRQELADRVNAHLFDRTGRLHELDDNYIGKLERGIIRWPQAAYRDALRVILGATSDRDLGFVNTRRLQSAPVAGTVGGDADVKRQEFLRAAFVGVGGLLASPSTLLDLLAPLRPSDAPKRVGRSEIEQVRGAADLLVSWGHSHGGAGVREAANAQLRWFGQLLGAQATPEVRVELHEAVGLLGHATAHMAFDSCAYDDARQIFKFALACSEEVGSWHLRAKVLSSMARQEIWRGEPDLGLTYAELALVRSDRLTATEQAMLHTARARALAKLGRYQDTMRAVGQADEAFAHSDAAGDPPWMAYYDAAQHAGDTGHALFDLTVDGHRTEAAVRLRTAIEGHTAGYVRSRAMSQTKLASLTMAVGDPDEAAGIGMAAVADAGRLHSRRAAMDLAELRAYAGRHAGVPEVAELRDRLTTALAS
;
A
#
# COMPACT_ATOMS: atom_id res chain seq x y z
N MET A 1 -13.60 42.71 -21.64
CA MET A 1 -12.90 42.01 -20.56
C MET A 1 -12.37 40.69 -21.14
N SER A 2 -11.08 40.46 -21.06
CA SER A 2 -10.50 39.19 -21.50
C SER A 2 -10.81 38.06 -20.50
N ARG A 3 -10.61 36.76 -20.89
CA ARG A 3 -10.81 35.63 -20.00
C ARG A 3 -9.87 35.70 -18.79
N GLN A 4 -8.61 36.08 -19.02
CA GLN A 4 -7.63 36.23 -17.94
C GLN A 4 -8.05 37.36 -16.99
N GLU A 5 -8.45 38.51 -17.50
CA GLU A 5 -8.92 39.62 -16.67
C GLU A 5 -10.16 39.25 -15.83
N LEU A 6 -11.09 38.45 -16.39
CA LEU A 6 -12.23 37.95 -15.63
C LEU A 6 -11.78 36.95 -14.51
N ALA A 7 -10.85 36.07 -14.82
CA ALA A 7 -10.30 35.12 -13.86
C ALA A 7 -9.61 35.85 -12.68
N ASP A 8 -8.78 36.82 -12.98
CA ASP A 8 -8.07 37.64 -11.99
C ASP A 8 -9.04 38.42 -11.09
N ARG A 9 -10.11 38.97 -11.64
CA ARG A 9 -11.14 39.65 -10.86
C ARG A 9 -11.93 38.70 -9.96
N VAL A 10 -12.23 37.50 -10.43
CA VAL A 10 -12.91 36.48 -9.63
C VAL A 10 -12.02 36.05 -8.45
N ASN A 11 -10.73 35.80 -8.70
CA ASN A 11 -9.78 35.43 -7.68
C ASN A 11 -9.61 36.56 -6.64
N ALA A 12 -9.48 37.79 -7.04
CA ALA A 12 -9.39 38.95 -6.17
C ALA A 12 -10.65 39.11 -5.30
N HIS A 13 -11.84 39.05 -5.91
CA HIS A 13 -13.12 39.15 -5.18
C HIS A 13 -13.29 38.04 -4.14
N LEU A 14 -12.86 36.82 -4.47
CA LEU A 14 -12.93 35.68 -3.54
C LEU A 14 -11.90 35.80 -2.42
N PHE A 15 -10.71 36.31 -2.70
CA PHE A 15 -9.69 36.58 -1.71
C PHE A 15 -10.17 37.66 -0.70
N ASP A 16 -10.74 38.74 -1.17
CA ASP A 16 -11.26 39.82 -0.32
C ASP A 16 -12.38 39.34 0.62
N ARG A 17 -13.21 38.38 0.16
CA ARG A 17 -14.32 37.86 0.96
C ARG A 17 -13.93 36.72 1.91
N THR A 18 -12.94 35.92 1.54
CA THR A 18 -12.66 34.65 2.26
C THR A 18 -11.29 34.57 2.88
N GLY A 19 -10.37 35.48 2.51
CA GLY A 19 -8.96 35.44 2.88
C GLY A 19 -8.18 34.25 2.30
N ARG A 20 -8.78 33.50 1.35
CA ARG A 20 -8.15 32.33 0.73
C ARG A 20 -7.79 32.61 -0.71
N LEU A 21 -6.61 32.14 -1.13
CA LEU A 21 -6.19 32.20 -2.54
C LEU A 21 -7.02 31.20 -3.35
N HIS A 22 -7.48 31.67 -4.50
CA HIS A 22 -8.18 30.88 -5.50
C HIS A 22 -7.40 30.99 -6.82
N GLU A 23 -7.26 29.87 -7.54
CA GLU A 23 -6.45 29.77 -8.77
C GLU A 23 -7.35 29.49 -10.00
N LEU A 24 -8.37 30.31 -10.17
CA LEU A 24 -9.19 30.26 -11.38
C LEU A 24 -8.41 30.89 -12.52
N ASP A 25 -8.31 30.20 -13.66
CA ASP A 25 -7.54 30.60 -14.84
C ASP A 25 -8.42 30.91 -16.08
N ASP A 26 -7.80 31.40 -17.11
CA ASP A 26 -8.46 31.72 -18.41
C ASP A 26 -9.02 30.45 -19.07
N ASN A 27 -8.40 29.30 -18.89
CA ASN A 27 -8.86 28.02 -19.41
C ASN A 27 -10.16 27.57 -18.70
N TYR A 28 -10.26 27.79 -17.39
CA TYR A 28 -11.49 27.51 -16.63
C TYR A 28 -12.65 28.42 -17.14
N ILE A 29 -12.41 29.70 -17.32
CA ILE A 29 -13.39 30.62 -17.93
C ILE A 29 -13.79 30.13 -19.32
N GLY A 30 -12.83 29.72 -20.14
CA GLY A 30 -13.11 29.17 -21.47
C GLY A 30 -13.94 27.87 -21.42
N LYS A 31 -13.83 27.05 -20.39
CA LYS A 31 -14.69 25.86 -20.20
C LYS A 31 -16.11 26.24 -19.80
N LEU A 32 -16.30 27.33 -19.05
CA LEU A 32 -17.63 27.87 -18.72
C LEU A 32 -18.31 28.40 -19.99
N GLU A 33 -17.63 29.22 -20.78
CA GLU A 33 -18.17 29.80 -22.01
C GLU A 33 -18.57 28.75 -23.05
N ARG A 34 -17.81 27.68 -23.18
CA ARG A 34 -18.13 26.54 -24.06
C ARG A 34 -19.19 25.59 -23.51
N GLY A 35 -19.70 25.84 -22.30
CA GLY A 35 -20.69 24.98 -21.65
C GLY A 35 -20.16 23.58 -21.25
N ILE A 36 -18.83 23.41 -21.19
CA ILE A 36 -18.19 22.18 -20.71
C ILE A 36 -18.43 22.04 -19.19
N ILE A 37 -18.28 23.17 -18.47
CA ILE A 37 -18.66 23.26 -17.06
C ILE A 37 -20.00 24.03 -17.02
N ARG A 38 -21.09 23.30 -16.80
CA ARG A 38 -22.45 23.87 -16.78
C ARG A 38 -22.91 24.33 -15.41
N TRP A 39 -22.24 23.88 -14.35
CA TRP A 39 -22.58 24.19 -12.98
C TRP A 39 -21.31 24.32 -12.15
N PRO A 40 -20.63 25.48 -12.12
CA PRO A 40 -19.43 25.72 -11.33
C PRO A 40 -19.74 25.72 -9.82
N GLN A 41 -18.70 25.71 -9.01
CA GLN A 41 -18.84 25.79 -7.54
C GLN A 41 -19.58 27.06 -7.11
N ALA A 42 -20.28 26.99 -5.97
CA ALA A 42 -21.12 28.11 -5.49
C ALA A 42 -20.34 29.42 -5.36
N ALA A 43 -19.13 29.37 -4.77
CA ALA A 43 -18.28 30.55 -4.63
C ALA A 43 -17.95 31.22 -5.96
N TYR A 44 -17.67 30.45 -7.00
CA TYR A 44 -17.39 30.99 -8.36
C TYR A 44 -18.65 31.57 -9.04
N ARG A 45 -19.81 30.91 -8.84
CA ARG A 45 -21.08 31.45 -9.36
C ARG A 45 -21.43 32.78 -8.73
N ASP A 46 -21.28 32.88 -7.39
CA ASP A 46 -21.56 34.12 -6.65
C ASP A 46 -20.62 35.24 -7.09
N ALA A 47 -19.32 34.98 -7.20
CA ALA A 47 -18.34 35.94 -7.66
C ALA A 47 -18.60 36.38 -9.10
N LEU A 48 -18.90 35.44 -10.01
CA LEU A 48 -19.22 35.76 -11.41
C LEU A 48 -20.50 36.60 -11.54
N ARG A 49 -21.54 36.33 -10.73
CA ARG A 49 -22.76 37.17 -10.71
C ARG A 49 -22.45 38.60 -10.32
N VAL A 50 -21.66 38.79 -9.26
CA VAL A 50 -21.29 40.13 -8.79
C VAL A 50 -20.47 40.87 -9.83
N ILE A 51 -19.46 40.24 -10.41
CA ILE A 51 -18.53 40.86 -11.35
C ILE A 51 -19.21 41.19 -12.71
N LEU A 52 -20.10 40.31 -13.16
CA LEU A 52 -20.80 40.46 -14.45
C LEU A 52 -22.17 41.15 -14.32
N GLY A 53 -22.58 41.51 -13.09
CA GLY A 53 -23.86 42.20 -12.86
C GLY A 53 -25.10 41.34 -13.11
N ALA A 54 -24.96 39.99 -13.00
CA ALA A 54 -26.06 39.07 -13.23
C ALA A 54 -26.90 38.88 -11.95
N THR A 55 -28.23 38.82 -12.09
CA THR A 55 -29.15 38.68 -10.97
C THR A 55 -29.38 37.24 -10.56
N SER A 56 -29.14 36.31 -11.47
CA SER A 56 -29.30 34.87 -11.22
C SER A 56 -28.23 34.02 -11.92
N ASP A 57 -28.03 32.79 -11.47
CA ASP A 57 -27.15 31.81 -12.14
C ASP A 57 -27.61 31.52 -13.57
N ARG A 58 -28.93 31.66 -13.83
CA ARG A 58 -29.53 31.40 -15.12
C ARG A 58 -29.18 32.50 -16.15
N ASP A 59 -28.94 33.73 -15.69
CA ASP A 59 -28.53 34.86 -16.54
C ASP A 59 -27.12 34.65 -17.09
N LEU A 60 -26.31 33.87 -16.39
CA LEU A 60 -24.96 33.41 -16.78
C LEU A 60 -25.00 32.10 -17.56
N GLY A 61 -26.16 31.52 -17.85
CA GLY A 61 -26.30 30.26 -18.56
C GLY A 61 -25.95 29.03 -17.70
N PHE A 62 -25.85 29.16 -16.39
CA PHE A 62 -25.57 28.02 -15.49
C PHE A 62 -26.85 27.23 -15.25
N VAL A 63 -26.82 25.93 -15.61
CA VAL A 63 -27.95 25.00 -15.46
C VAL A 63 -27.57 23.80 -14.65
N ASN A 64 -28.27 23.58 -13.54
CA ASN A 64 -28.11 22.37 -12.73
C ASN A 64 -28.93 21.23 -13.33
N THR A 65 -28.32 20.41 -14.19
CA THR A 65 -28.97 19.29 -14.88
C THR A 65 -29.47 18.19 -13.90
N ARG A 66 -28.94 18.09 -12.68
CA ARG A 66 -29.43 17.17 -11.66
C ARG A 66 -30.82 17.53 -11.12
N ARG A 67 -31.25 18.79 -11.25
CA ARG A 67 -32.58 19.25 -10.82
C ARG A 67 -33.67 19.05 -11.90
N LEU A 68 -33.28 18.86 -13.17
CA LEU A 68 -34.21 18.69 -14.28
C LEU A 68 -34.72 17.25 -14.49
N GLN A 69 -34.10 16.26 -13.82
CA GLN A 69 -34.55 14.85 -13.87
C GLN A 69 -35.56 14.47 -12.79
N SER A 70 -36.01 15.41 -11.98
CA SER A 70 -37.01 15.18 -10.93
C SER A 70 -38.22 16.11 -11.10
N ALA A 71 -38.90 16.04 -12.27
CA ALA A 71 -40.29 16.51 -12.39
C ALA A 71 -41.22 15.33 -12.09
N PRO A 72 -42.15 15.41 -11.13
CA PRO A 72 -43.01 14.30 -10.78
C PRO A 72 -44.15 14.16 -11.77
N VAL A 73 -44.34 12.93 -12.24
CA VAL A 73 -45.64 12.47 -12.76
C VAL A 73 -46.62 12.44 -11.59
N ALA A 74 -47.70 13.15 -11.70
CA ALA A 74 -48.76 13.20 -10.69
C ALA A 74 -49.38 11.84 -10.49
N GLY A 75 -49.37 11.35 -9.26
CA GLY A 75 -50.04 10.13 -8.83
C GLY A 75 -50.04 10.07 -7.31
N THR A 76 -51.19 10.38 -6.73
CA THR A 76 -51.54 10.37 -5.31
C THR A 76 -51.13 9.08 -4.58
N VAL A 77 -50.35 9.18 -3.48
CA VAL A 77 -50.61 8.50 -2.20
C VAL A 77 -49.73 9.19 -1.14
N GLY A 78 -50.37 9.61 -0.02
CA GLY A 78 -49.77 10.46 1.00
C GLY A 78 -48.95 9.76 2.06
N GLY A 79 -48.17 10.51 2.77
CA GLY A 79 -47.94 10.37 4.22
C GLY A 79 -46.52 10.15 4.68
N ASP A 80 -45.58 9.52 3.93
CA ASP A 80 -44.32 9.10 4.54
C ASP A 80 -43.02 9.74 3.93
N ALA A 81 -43.18 10.37 2.77
CA ALA A 81 -42.02 11.01 2.11
C ALA A 81 -41.70 12.42 2.63
N ASP A 82 -42.67 13.12 3.17
CA ASP A 82 -42.49 14.49 3.70
C ASP A 82 -41.78 14.52 5.06
N VAL A 83 -41.97 13.49 5.89
CA VAL A 83 -41.28 13.38 7.20
C VAL A 83 -39.78 13.14 6.98
N LYS A 84 -39.40 12.24 6.07
CA LYS A 84 -38.00 11.97 5.73
C LYS A 84 -37.32 13.16 5.02
N ARG A 85 -38.06 13.92 4.24
CA ARG A 85 -37.55 15.14 3.60
C ARG A 85 -37.37 16.29 4.57
N GLN A 86 -38.24 16.44 5.56
CA GLN A 86 -38.08 17.41 6.65
C GLN A 86 -36.93 17.03 7.59
N GLU A 87 -36.74 15.75 7.89
CA GLU A 87 -35.57 15.28 8.68
C GLU A 87 -34.26 15.50 7.93
N PHE A 88 -34.22 15.23 6.63
CA PHE A 88 -33.05 15.51 5.79
C PHE A 88 -32.75 17.01 5.70
N LEU A 89 -33.77 17.86 5.54
CA LEU A 89 -33.63 19.31 5.51
C LEU A 89 -33.25 19.88 6.89
N ARG A 90 -33.73 19.30 7.99
CA ARG A 90 -33.30 19.68 9.35
C ARG A 90 -31.84 19.28 9.60
N ALA A 91 -31.39 18.10 9.17
CA ALA A 91 -30.00 17.69 9.24
C ALA A 91 -29.08 18.57 8.36
N ALA A 92 -29.56 19.01 7.20
CA ALA A 92 -28.79 19.90 6.30
C ALA A 92 -28.75 21.36 6.79
N PHE A 93 -29.77 21.83 7.55
CA PHE A 93 -29.84 23.22 8.05
C PHE A 93 -29.14 23.42 9.40
N VAL A 94 -28.90 22.36 10.18
CA VAL A 94 -28.11 22.41 11.43
C VAL A 94 -26.61 22.65 11.12
N GLY A 95 -26.16 22.44 9.88
CA GLY A 95 -24.77 22.63 9.45
C GLY A 95 -24.31 24.05 9.14
N VAL A 96 -25.19 25.09 9.24
CA VAL A 96 -24.80 26.49 8.94
C VAL A 96 -24.54 27.31 10.20
N GLY A 97 -24.81 26.76 11.38
CA GLY A 97 -24.51 27.39 12.66
C GLY A 97 -23.51 26.54 13.45
N GLY A 98 -22.21 26.75 13.22
CA GLY A 98 -21.12 26.55 14.19
C GLY A 98 -21.09 25.32 15.11
N LEU A 99 -21.75 24.20 14.77
CA LEU A 99 -21.60 22.94 15.47
C LEU A 99 -20.69 22.03 14.63
N LEU A 100 -19.50 21.76 15.13
CA LEU A 100 -18.62 20.68 14.66
C LEU A 100 -19.47 19.40 14.65
N ALA A 101 -19.86 18.95 13.45
CA ALA A 101 -20.51 17.64 13.33
C ALA A 101 -19.57 16.60 13.93
N SER A 102 -20.05 15.80 14.88
CA SER A 102 -19.24 14.75 15.46
C SER A 102 -18.86 13.75 14.36
N PRO A 103 -17.71 13.07 14.47
CA PRO A 103 -17.33 12.03 13.51
C PRO A 103 -18.42 10.98 13.29
N SER A 104 -19.21 10.65 14.31
CA SER A 104 -20.36 9.74 14.22
C SER A 104 -21.45 10.26 13.27
N THR A 105 -21.79 11.55 13.36
CA THR A 105 -22.81 12.17 12.49
C THR A 105 -22.39 12.15 11.00
N LEU A 106 -21.08 12.29 10.73
CA LEU A 106 -20.56 12.17 9.36
C LEU A 106 -20.62 10.73 8.86
N LEU A 107 -20.34 9.75 9.72
CA LEU A 107 -20.43 8.33 9.39
C LEU A 107 -21.87 7.88 9.12
N ASP A 108 -22.86 8.46 9.81
CA ASP A 108 -24.29 8.20 9.58
C ASP A 108 -24.73 8.56 8.15
N LEU A 109 -24.06 9.52 7.50
CA LEU A 109 -24.31 9.86 6.10
C LEU A 109 -23.86 8.76 5.13
N LEU A 110 -22.97 7.87 5.54
CA LEU A 110 -22.48 6.73 4.76
C LEU A 110 -23.30 5.45 5.02
N ALA A 111 -24.07 5.39 6.10
CA ALA A 111 -24.86 4.22 6.50
C ALA A 111 -25.85 3.70 5.41
N PRO A 112 -26.43 4.57 4.54
CA PRO A 112 -27.31 4.10 3.47
C PRO A 112 -26.62 3.48 2.26
N LEU A 113 -25.28 3.48 2.19
CA LEU A 113 -24.55 2.92 1.06
C LEU A 113 -24.71 1.40 1.05
N ARG A 114 -25.31 0.89 -0.02
CA ARG A 114 -25.49 -0.55 -0.21
C ARG A 114 -24.34 -1.12 -1.03
N PRO A 115 -23.82 -2.32 -0.69
CA PRO A 115 -22.92 -3.02 -1.55
C PRO A 115 -23.53 -3.25 -2.94
N SER A 116 -22.75 -3.10 -4.01
CA SER A 116 -23.21 -3.48 -5.35
C SER A 116 -23.10 -5.00 -5.51
N ASP A 117 -24.04 -5.60 -6.26
CA ASP A 117 -23.95 -7.01 -6.63
C ASP A 117 -22.75 -7.24 -7.57
N ALA A 118 -22.08 -8.36 -7.40
CA ALA A 118 -21.02 -8.76 -8.32
C ALA A 118 -21.57 -9.08 -9.72
N PRO A 119 -20.85 -8.77 -10.80
CA PRO A 119 -21.27 -9.10 -12.16
C PRO A 119 -21.47 -10.61 -12.33
N LYS A 120 -22.51 -11.00 -13.05
CA LYS A 120 -22.78 -12.42 -13.37
C LYS A 120 -21.84 -12.98 -14.46
N ARG A 121 -21.21 -12.12 -15.23
CA ARG A 121 -20.23 -12.44 -16.29
C ARG A 121 -19.02 -11.59 -16.10
N VAL A 122 -17.84 -12.18 -16.35
CA VAL A 122 -16.54 -11.55 -16.22
C VAL A 122 -15.78 -11.65 -17.54
N GLY A 123 -15.11 -10.56 -17.91
CA GLY A 123 -14.23 -10.45 -19.06
C GLY A 123 -12.89 -9.80 -18.69
N ARG A 124 -12.15 -9.35 -19.70
CA ARG A 124 -10.83 -8.72 -19.48
C ARG A 124 -10.89 -7.43 -18.68
N SER A 125 -11.97 -6.66 -18.84
CA SER A 125 -12.18 -5.39 -18.12
C SER A 125 -12.18 -5.57 -16.60
N GLU A 126 -12.84 -6.62 -16.10
CA GLU A 126 -12.86 -6.92 -14.66
C GLU A 126 -11.49 -7.43 -14.18
N ILE A 127 -10.79 -8.22 -15.01
CA ILE A 127 -9.43 -8.68 -14.69
C ILE A 127 -8.46 -7.50 -14.55
N GLU A 128 -8.54 -6.52 -15.46
CA GLU A 128 -7.73 -5.30 -15.39
C GLU A 128 -8.01 -4.50 -14.12
N GLN A 129 -9.27 -4.41 -13.71
CA GLN A 129 -9.64 -3.76 -12.45
C GLN A 129 -9.05 -4.48 -11.23
N VAL A 130 -9.09 -5.82 -11.20
CA VAL A 130 -8.49 -6.62 -10.13
C VAL A 130 -6.98 -6.43 -10.07
N ARG A 131 -6.30 -6.47 -11.23
CA ARG A 131 -4.86 -6.24 -11.34
C ARG A 131 -4.48 -4.84 -10.86
N GLY A 132 -5.21 -3.81 -11.31
CA GLY A 132 -4.99 -2.43 -10.87
C GLY A 132 -5.18 -2.24 -9.37
N ALA A 133 -6.14 -2.93 -8.75
CA ALA A 133 -6.31 -2.93 -7.30
C ALA A 133 -5.14 -3.60 -6.59
N ALA A 134 -4.61 -4.72 -7.10
CA ALA A 134 -3.44 -5.39 -6.55
C ALA A 134 -2.19 -4.50 -6.63
N ASP A 135 -1.94 -3.87 -7.78
CA ASP A 135 -0.80 -2.98 -8.01
C ASP A 135 -0.83 -1.76 -7.09
N LEU A 136 -2.01 -1.17 -6.88
CA LEU A 136 -2.20 -0.06 -5.95
C LEU A 136 -1.84 -0.46 -4.51
N LEU A 137 -2.28 -1.64 -4.04
CA LEU A 137 -1.94 -2.14 -2.71
C LEU A 137 -0.44 -2.42 -2.57
N VAL A 138 0.18 -3.02 -3.59
CA VAL A 138 1.63 -3.27 -3.60
C VAL A 138 2.40 -1.97 -3.49
N SER A 139 2.09 -0.98 -4.33
CA SER A 139 2.72 0.35 -4.32
C SER A 139 2.55 1.06 -2.97
N TRP A 140 1.33 1.02 -2.42
CA TRP A 140 1.05 1.59 -1.10
C TRP A 140 1.88 0.93 -0.01
N GLY A 141 1.94 -0.42 -0.01
CA GLY A 141 2.71 -1.19 0.95
C GLY A 141 4.20 -0.87 0.93
N HIS A 142 4.78 -0.61 -0.24
CA HIS A 142 6.18 -0.22 -0.37
C HIS A 142 6.47 1.19 0.16
N SER A 143 5.53 2.12 -0.02
CA SER A 143 5.71 3.54 0.29
C SER A 143 5.28 3.92 1.72
N HIS A 144 4.22 3.29 2.24
CA HIS A 144 3.55 3.71 3.49
C HIS A 144 3.40 2.58 4.51
N GLY A 145 3.66 1.32 4.13
CA GLY A 145 3.33 0.16 4.96
C GLY A 145 1.85 -0.26 4.86
N GLY A 146 1.50 -1.36 5.51
CA GLY A 146 0.22 -2.05 5.30
C GLY A 146 -0.90 -1.69 6.27
N ALA A 147 -0.58 -1.17 7.46
CA ALA A 147 -1.55 -1.05 8.53
C ALA A 147 -2.72 -0.10 8.22
N GLY A 148 -2.45 1.02 7.54
CA GLY A 148 -3.45 2.05 7.26
C GLY A 148 -4.51 1.66 6.23
N VAL A 149 -4.26 0.65 5.39
CA VAL A 149 -5.17 0.24 4.29
C VAL A 149 -5.70 -1.18 4.42
N ARG A 150 -5.35 -1.91 5.47
CA ARG A 150 -5.71 -3.32 5.66
C ARG A 150 -7.21 -3.58 5.52
N GLU A 151 -8.05 -2.79 6.15
CA GLU A 151 -9.51 -2.99 6.11
C GLU A 151 -10.09 -2.72 4.72
N ALA A 152 -9.59 -1.69 4.02
CA ALA A 152 -9.97 -1.41 2.64
C ALA A 152 -9.52 -2.54 1.70
N ALA A 153 -8.32 -3.07 1.87
CA ALA A 153 -7.80 -4.20 1.11
C ALA A 153 -8.65 -5.47 1.32
N ASN A 154 -9.02 -5.76 2.57
CA ASN A 154 -9.92 -6.87 2.91
C ASN A 154 -11.29 -6.73 2.25
N ALA A 155 -11.86 -5.52 2.25
CA ALA A 155 -13.14 -5.26 1.60
C ALA A 155 -13.05 -5.44 0.07
N GLN A 156 -12.00 -4.92 -0.56
CA GLN A 156 -11.74 -5.12 -1.99
C GLN A 156 -11.58 -6.61 -2.34
N LEU A 157 -10.77 -7.35 -1.56
CA LEU A 157 -10.57 -8.78 -1.80
C LEU A 157 -11.87 -9.57 -1.69
N ARG A 158 -12.71 -9.27 -0.68
CA ARG A 158 -14.01 -9.93 -0.55
C ARG A 158 -14.92 -9.66 -1.74
N TRP A 159 -14.91 -8.42 -2.24
CA TRP A 159 -15.74 -8.05 -3.38
C TRP A 159 -15.26 -8.70 -4.68
N PHE A 160 -13.95 -8.57 -4.99
CA PHE A 160 -13.37 -9.19 -6.18
C PHE A 160 -13.36 -10.72 -6.12
N GLY A 161 -13.27 -11.32 -4.93
CA GLY A 161 -13.37 -12.76 -4.74
C GLY A 161 -14.71 -13.35 -5.21
N GLN A 162 -15.80 -12.57 -5.17
CA GLN A 162 -17.10 -13.00 -5.70
C GLN A 162 -17.09 -13.23 -7.22
N LEU A 163 -16.17 -12.57 -7.94
CA LEU A 163 -16.03 -12.74 -9.39
C LEU A 163 -15.61 -14.15 -9.79
N LEU A 164 -14.96 -14.91 -8.89
CA LEU A 164 -14.56 -16.30 -9.14
C LEU A 164 -15.78 -17.23 -9.39
N GLY A 165 -16.96 -16.86 -8.89
CA GLY A 165 -18.23 -17.55 -9.14
C GLY A 165 -18.96 -17.11 -10.41
N ALA A 166 -18.47 -16.10 -11.14
CA ALA A 166 -19.10 -15.59 -12.34
C ALA A 166 -18.87 -16.48 -13.57
N GLN A 167 -19.72 -16.32 -14.59
CA GLN A 167 -19.53 -16.99 -15.88
C GLN A 167 -18.35 -16.35 -16.62
N ALA A 168 -17.40 -17.18 -17.07
CA ALA A 168 -16.21 -16.78 -17.83
C ALA A 168 -15.80 -17.86 -18.82
N THR A 169 -15.08 -17.48 -19.88
CA THR A 169 -14.41 -18.48 -20.74
C THR A 169 -13.27 -19.16 -19.98
N PRO A 170 -12.79 -20.34 -20.40
CA PRO A 170 -11.67 -21.02 -19.74
C PRO A 170 -10.44 -20.12 -19.60
N GLU A 171 -10.09 -19.34 -20.62
CA GLU A 171 -8.94 -18.45 -20.64
C GLU A 171 -9.12 -17.30 -19.62
N VAL A 172 -10.28 -16.66 -19.64
CA VAL A 172 -10.64 -15.59 -18.69
C VAL A 172 -10.66 -16.12 -17.25
N ARG A 173 -11.09 -17.37 -17.04
CA ARG A 173 -11.08 -18.01 -15.72
C ARG A 173 -9.67 -18.17 -15.17
N VAL A 174 -8.70 -18.61 -15.99
CA VAL A 174 -7.29 -18.73 -15.59
C VAL A 174 -6.75 -17.35 -15.18
N GLU A 175 -6.90 -16.34 -16.04
CA GLU A 175 -6.43 -14.99 -15.76
C GLU A 175 -7.10 -14.36 -14.54
N LEU A 176 -8.39 -14.63 -14.33
CA LEU A 176 -9.13 -14.13 -13.17
C LEU A 176 -8.62 -14.72 -11.86
N HIS A 177 -8.37 -16.06 -11.81
CA HIS A 177 -7.82 -16.70 -10.61
C HIS A 177 -6.42 -16.15 -10.29
N GLU A 178 -5.57 -15.95 -11.29
CA GLU A 178 -4.27 -15.31 -11.09
C GLU A 178 -4.40 -13.88 -10.57
N ALA A 179 -5.27 -13.06 -11.16
CA ALA A 179 -5.45 -11.67 -10.74
C ALA A 179 -6.01 -11.58 -9.30
N VAL A 180 -7.04 -12.38 -8.97
CA VAL A 180 -7.62 -12.43 -7.63
C VAL A 180 -6.63 -13.03 -6.62
N GLY A 181 -5.84 -14.01 -7.02
CA GLY A 181 -4.76 -14.58 -6.23
C GLY A 181 -3.66 -13.54 -5.91
N LEU A 182 -3.28 -12.72 -6.89
CA LEU A 182 -2.34 -11.60 -6.70
C LEU A 182 -2.90 -10.54 -5.76
N LEU A 183 -4.18 -10.18 -5.91
CA LEU A 183 -4.85 -9.27 -4.99
C LEU A 183 -4.88 -9.86 -3.57
N GLY A 184 -5.17 -11.15 -3.45
CA GLY A 184 -5.09 -11.88 -2.18
C GLY A 184 -3.70 -11.82 -1.58
N HIS A 185 -2.65 -12.08 -2.37
CA HIS A 185 -1.26 -11.97 -1.94
C HIS A 185 -0.92 -10.54 -1.44
N ALA A 186 -1.30 -9.50 -2.18
CA ALA A 186 -1.09 -8.11 -1.76
C ALA A 186 -1.82 -7.78 -0.45
N THR A 187 -3.09 -8.21 -0.33
CA THR A 187 -3.90 -8.03 0.88
C THR A 187 -3.30 -8.77 2.09
N ALA A 188 -2.81 -10.00 1.89
CA ALA A 188 -2.12 -10.75 2.93
C ALA A 188 -0.86 -10.05 3.43
N HIS A 189 -0.13 -9.37 2.53
CA HIS A 189 1.01 -8.54 2.92
C HIS A 189 0.62 -7.34 3.79
N MET A 190 -0.55 -6.72 3.58
CA MET A 190 -1.05 -5.65 4.46
C MET A 190 -1.31 -6.18 5.87
N ALA A 191 -1.93 -7.36 5.97
CA ALA A 191 -2.15 -8.02 7.25
C ALA A 191 -0.84 -8.44 7.92
N PHE A 192 0.10 -9.04 7.18
CA PHE A 192 1.41 -9.42 7.68
C PHE A 192 2.21 -8.21 8.19
N ASP A 193 2.20 -7.10 7.47
CA ASP A 193 2.89 -5.87 7.85
C ASP A 193 2.30 -5.22 9.11
N SER A 194 1.02 -5.50 9.37
CA SER A 194 0.29 -5.09 10.59
C SER A 194 0.45 -6.08 11.75
N CYS A 195 1.24 -7.15 11.58
CA CYS A 195 1.36 -8.28 12.52
C CYS A 195 0.04 -9.05 12.79
N ALA A 196 -0.95 -8.93 11.90
CA ALA A 196 -2.17 -9.73 11.94
C ALA A 196 -1.92 -11.08 11.25
N TYR A 197 -1.10 -11.92 11.89
CA TYR A 197 -0.52 -13.11 11.27
C TYR A 197 -1.55 -14.17 10.88
N ASP A 198 -2.60 -14.35 11.68
CA ASP A 198 -3.62 -15.36 11.38
C ASP A 198 -4.48 -14.94 10.19
N ASP A 199 -4.85 -13.67 10.11
CA ASP A 199 -5.54 -13.12 8.92
C ASP A 199 -4.64 -13.25 7.68
N ALA A 200 -3.37 -12.85 7.80
CA ALA A 200 -2.42 -12.96 6.70
C ALA A 200 -2.27 -14.41 6.22
N ARG A 201 -2.13 -15.37 7.15
CA ARG A 201 -2.04 -16.80 6.83
C ARG A 201 -3.28 -17.30 6.09
N GLN A 202 -4.46 -16.89 6.53
CA GLN A 202 -5.71 -17.30 5.88
C GLN A 202 -5.82 -16.72 4.47
N ILE A 203 -5.46 -15.45 4.29
CA ILE A 203 -5.50 -14.80 2.97
C ILE A 203 -4.41 -15.37 2.05
N PHE A 204 -3.20 -15.67 2.55
CA PHE A 204 -2.18 -16.38 1.76
C PHE A 204 -2.65 -17.76 1.31
N LYS A 205 -3.33 -18.54 2.18
CA LYS A 205 -3.93 -19.83 1.78
C LYS A 205 -4.97 -19.66 0.66
N PHE A 206 -5.78 -18.61 0.72
CA PHE A 206 -6.71 -18.29 -0.37
C PHE A 206 -5.96 -17.98 -1.67
N ALA A 207 -4.92 -17.14 -1.63
CA ALA A 207 -4.11 -16.83 -2.81
C ALA A 207 -3.39 -18.08 -3.37
N LEU A 208 -2.91 -18.98 -2.50
CA LEU A 208 -2.32 -20.26 -2.89
C LEU A 208 -3.35 -21.14 -3.60
N ALA A 209 -4.55 -21.27 -3.04
CA ALA A 209 -5.63 -22.04 -3.65
C ALA A 209 -6.01 -21.49 -5.04
N CYS A 210 -6.06 -20.17 -5.22
CA CYS A 210 -6.27 -19.56 -6.54
C CYS A 210 -5.18 -19.96 -7.54
N SER A 211 -3.91 -20.01 -7.13
CA SER A 211 -2.80 -20.42 -8.00
C SER A 211 -2.84 -21.89 -8.36
N GLU A 212 -3.21 -22.74 -7.42
CA GLU A 212 -3.28 -24.20 -7.60
C GLU A 212 -4.46 -24.61 -8.49
N GLU A 213 -5.60 -23.93 -8.39
CA GLU A 213 -6.79 -24.18 -9.22
C GLU A 213 -6.49 -24.05 -10.71
N VAL A 214 -5.58 -23.14 -11.10
CA VAL A 214 -5.24 -22.89 -12.49
C VAL A 214 -3.82 -23.36 -12.88
N GLY A 215 -3.11 -24.01 -11.97
CA GLY A 215 -1.76 -24.52 -12.20
C GLY A 215 -0.71 -23.43 -12.42
N SER A 216 -0.89 -22.23 -11.83
CA SER A 216 0.06 -21.11 -11.93
C SER A 216 1.25 -21.33 -11.00
N TRP A 217 2.34 -21.88 -11.52
CA TRP A 217 3.57 -22.16 -10.77
C TRP A 217 4.23 -20.86 -10.28
N HIS A 218 4.21 -19.82 -11.09
CA HIS A 218 4.78 -18.51 -10.75
C HIS A 218 4.07 -17.87 -9.55
N LEU A 219 2.74 -17.79 -9.57
CA LEU A 219 1.99 -17.24 -8.45
C LEU A 219 2.11 -18.12 -7.19
N ARG A 220 2.10 -19.45 -7.36
CA ARG A 220 2.32 -20.40 -6.27
C ARG A 220 3.66 -20.16 -5.57
N ALA A 221 4.74 -20.00 -6.33
CA ALA A 221 6.08 -19.74 -5.81
C ALA A 221 6.12 -18.43 -5.01
N LYS A 222 5.54 -17.35 -5.54
CA LYS A 222 5.44 -16.05 -4.87
C LYS A 222 4.70 -16.13 -3.54
N VAL A 223 3.55 -16.79 -3.53
CA VAL A 223 2.72 -16.94 -2.31
C VAL A 223 3.45 -17.76 -1.27
N LEU A 224 4.02 -18.90 -1.63
CA LEU A 224 4.78 -19.78 -0.70
C LEU A 224 6.03 -19.09 -0.14
N SER A 225 6.75 -18.28 -0.95
CA SER A 225 7.86 -17.43 -0.48
C SER A 225 7.41 -16.47 0.62
N SER A 226 6.24 -15.86 0.45
CA SER A 226 5.68 -14.92 1.43
C SER A 226 5.19 -15.64 2.69
N MET A 227 4.61 -16.83 2.56
CA MET A 227 4.25 -17.69 3.70
C MET A 227 5.50 -18.10 4.48
N ALA A 228 6.57 -18.51 3.80
CA ALA A 228 7.84 -18.82 4.42
C ALA A 228 8.38 -17.63 5.22
N ARG A 229 8.38 -16.45 4.64
CA ARG A 229 8.83 -15.21 5.30
C ARG A 229 7.99 -14.89 6.54
N GLN A 230 6.67 -15.07 6.50
CA GLN A 230 5.80 -14.86 7.65
C GLN A 230 6.13 -15.81 8.79
N GLU A 231 6.30 -17.11 8.52
CA GLU A 231 6.56 -18.09 9.59
C GLU A 231 7.96 -17.88 10.20
N ILE A 232 8.97 -17.56 9.38
CA ILE A 232 10.30 -17.15 9.89
C ILE A 232 10.18 -15.97 10.84
N TRP A 233 9.39 -14.96 10.47
CA TRP A 233 9.16 -13.78 11.30
C TRP A 233 8.43 -14.06 12.61
N ARG A 234 7.54 -15.07 12.60
CA ARG A 234 6.82 -15.51 13.79
C ARG A 234 7.64 -16.38 14.76
N GLY A 235 8.87 -16.71 14.39
CA GLY A 235 9.72 -17.60 15.15
C GLY A 235 9.47 -19.10 14.88
N GLU A 236 8.85 -19.40 13.73
CA GLU A 236 8.59 -20.77 13.24
C GLU A 236 9.46 -21.07 11.99
N PRO A 237 10.80 -21.01 12.10
CA PRO A 237 11.69 -21.12 10.94
C PRO A 237 11.65 -22.49 10.27
N ASP A 238 11.32 -23.56 10.97
CA ASP A 238 11.19 -24.90 10.40
C ASP A 238 9.98 -24.96 9.44
N LEU A 239 8.85 -24.40 9.84
CA LEU A 239 7.68 -24.27 8.96
C LEU A 239 7.98 -23.33 7.79
N GLY A 240 8.73 -22.24 8.04
CA GLY A 240 9.21 -21.34 6.99
C GLY A 240 10.09 -22.08 5.98
N LEU A 241 10.99 -22.93 6.42
CA LEU A 241 11.81 -23.79 5.55
C LEU A 241 10.94 -24.73 4.71
N THR A 242 9.96 -25.37 5.32
CA THR A 242 9.01 -26.24 4.63
C THR A 242 8.32 -25.52 3.48
N TYR A 243 7.81 -24.30 3.69
CA TYR A 243 7.16 -23.52 2.60
C TYR A 243 8.13 -23.12 1.50
N ALA A 244 9.36 -22.73 1.83
CA ALA A 244 10.39 -22.41 0.85
C ALA A 244 10.76 -23.62 -0.02
N GLU A 245 10.89 -24.81 0.58
CA GLU A 245 11.17 -26.06 -0.12
C GLU A 245 9.99 -26.53 -0.97
N LEU A 246 8.76 -26.41 -0.48
CA LEU A 246 7.55 -26.66 -1.26
C LEU A 246 7.46 -25.76 -2.50
N ALA A 247 7.90 -24.51 -2.38
CA ALA A 247 7.94 -23.59 -3.52
C ALA A 247 8.98 -24.01 -4.58
N LEU A 248 10.10 -24.60 -4.17
CA LEU A 248 11.17 -25.09 -5.05
C LEU A 248 10.84 -26.42 -5.73
N VAL A 249 9.76 -27.09 -5.32
CA VAL A 249 9.29 -28.30 -6.01
C VAL A 249 8.92 -27.97 -7.43
N ARG A 250 9.38 -28.23 -8.46
CA ARG A 250 9.16 -27.80 -9.84
C ARG A 250 9.83 -26.46 -10.14
N SER A 251 11.01 -26.21 -9.58
CA SER A 251 11.84 -25.05 -9.94
C SER A 251 12.15 -24.98 -11.44
N ASP A 252 12.05 -26.10 -12.15
CA ASP A 252 12.13 -26.17 -13.62
C ASP A 252 11.05 -25.35 -14.36
N ARG A 253 9.99 -24.95 -13.67
CA ARG A 253 8.90 -24.12 -14.19
C ARG A 253 9.04 -22.63 -13.85
N LEU A 254 10.06 -22.28 -13.08
CA LEU A 254 10.24 -20.93 -12.53
C LEU A 254 11.37 -20.20 -13.25
N THR A 255 11.28 -18.87 -13.28
CA THR A 255 12.37 -18.05 -13.79
C THR A 255 13.57 -18.07 -12.83
N ALA A 256 14.74 -17.67 -13.31
CA ALA A 256 15.94 -17.59 -12.48
C ALA A 256 15.76 -16.59 -11.32
N THR A 257 15.06 -15.48 -11.56
CA THR A 257 14.72 -14.49 -10.52
C THR A 257 13.85 -15.08 -9.43
N GLU A 258 12.83 -15.88 -9.78
CA GLU A 258 11.96 -16.56 -8.81
C GLU A 258 12.74 -17.61 -8.00
N GLN A 259 13.63 -18.36 -8.65
CA GLN A 259 14.50 -19.32 -7.96
C GLN A 259 15.42 -18.59 -6.97
N ALA A 260 16.01 -17.46 -7.34
CA ALA A 260 16.81 -16.63 -6.43
C ALA A 260 16.01 -16.17 -5.20
N MET A 261 14.80 -15.67 -5.41
CA MET A 261 13.89 -15.28 -4.32
C MET A 261 13.60 -16.46 -3.38
N LEU A 262 13.37 -17.65 -3.89
CA LEU A 262 13.06 -18.84 -3.09
C LEU A 262 14.27 -19.37 -2.32
N HIS A 263 15.44 -19.39 -2.94
CA HIS A 263 16.69 -19.76 -2.26
C HIS A 263 17.03 -18.77 -1.14
N THR A 264 16.72 -17.48 -1.32
CA THR A 264 16.86 -16.48 -0.25
C THR A 264 15.88 -16.74 0.90
N ALA A 265 14.62 -17.07 0.62
CA ALA A 265 13.66 -17.43 1.66
C ALA A 265 14.12 -18.68 2.43
N ARG A 266 14.65 -19.69 1.74
CA ARG A 266 15.26 -20.87 2.32
C ARG A 266 16.46 -20.53 3.18
N ALA A 267 17.37 -19.65 2.70
CA ALA A 267 18.54 -19.20 3.44
C ALA A 267 18.16 -18.54 4.77
N ARG A 268 17.13 -17.68 4.76
CA ARG A 268 16.63 -17.01 5.97
C ARG A 268 16.09 -18.00 7.01
N ALA A 269 15.36 -19.02 6.57
CA ALA A 269 14.87 -20.07 7.47
C ALA A 269 16.03 -20.88 8.08
N LEU A 270 16.98 -21.28 7.25
CA LEU A 270 18.16 -22.05 7.68
C LEU A 270 19.04 -21.25 8.66
N ALA A 271 19.20 -19.95 8.44
CA ALA A 271 19.94 -19.06 9.35
C ALA A 271 19.29 -19.02 10.75
N LYS A 272 17.97 -18.85 10.81
CA LYS A 272 17.22 -18.88 12.07
C LYS A 272 17.26 -20.23 12.79
N LEU A 273 17.51 -21.33 12.05
CA LEU A 273 17.75 -22.67 12.61
C LEU A 273 19.22 -22.90 13.00
N GLY A 274 20.10 -21.92 12.87
CA GLY A 274 21.53 -22.03 13.17
C GLY A 274 22.30 -22.96 12.21
N ARG A 275 21.74 -23.25 11.04
CA ARG A 275 22.31 -24.16 10.03
C ARG A 275 23.30 -23.45 9.12
N TYR A 276 24.46 -23.06 9.64
CA TYR A 276 25.44 -22.21 8.94
C TYR A 276 25.78 -22.70 7.53
N GLN A 277 26.25 -23.96 7.38
CA GLN A 277 26.69 -24.48 6.08
C GLN A 277 25.57 -24.52 5.04
N ASP A 278 24.37 -24.88 5.49
CA ASP A 278 23.20 -24.93 4.61
C ASP A 278 22.73 -23.51 4.22
N THR A 279 22.83 -22.55 5.15
CA THR A 279 22.55 -21.12 4.85
C THR A 279 23.50 -20.58 3.79
N MET A 280 24.82 -20.80 3.96
CA MET A 280 25.81 -20.34 2.98
C MET A 280 25.59 -20.99 1.62
N ARG A 281 25.24 -22.26 1.58
CA ARG A 281 24.89 -22.97 0.32
C ARG A 281 23.65 -22.36 -0.33
N ALA A 282 22.60 -22.08 0.45
CA ALA A 282 21.37 -21.50 -0.05
C ALA A 282 21.58 -20.05 -0.56
N VAL A 283 22.42 -19.25 0.11
CA VAL A 283 22.83 -17.92 -0.38
C VAL A 283 23.59 -18.03 -1.70
N GLY A 284 24.55 -18.97 -1.81
CA GLY A 284 25.27 -19.21 -3.08
C GLY A 284 24.35 -19.61 -4.22
N GLN A 285 23.36 -20.47 -3.95
CA GLN A 285 22.34 -20.84 -4.94
C GLN A 285 21.45 -19.64 -5.32
N ALA A 286 21.13 -18.78 -4.38
CA ALA A 286 20.39 -17.54 -4.67
C ALA A 286 21.19 -16.60 -5.57
N ASP A 287 22.49 -16.42 -5.30
CA ASP A 287 23.39 -15.58 -6.08
C ASP A 287 23.58 -16.15 -7.50
N GLU A 288 23.79 -17.47 -7.62
CA GLU A 288 23.92 -18.14 -8.92
C GLU A 288 22.64 -17.99 -9.75
N ALA A 289 21.47 -18.22 -9.16
CA ALA A 289 20.21 -18.05 -9.86
C ALA A 289 20.00 -16.59 -10.25
N PHE A 290 20.31 -15.63 -9.37
CA PHE A 290 20.14 -14.20 -9.66
C PHE A 290 21.08 -13.70 -10.77
N ALA A 291 22.28 -14.27 -10.88
CA ALA A 291 23.20 -13.96 -11.97
C ALA A 291 22.65 -14.31 -13.38
N HIS A 292 21.64 -15.20 -13.44
CA HIS A 292 20.94 -15.57 -14.65
C HIS A 292 19.54 -14.93 -14.76
N SER A 293 19.24 -13.93 -13.91
CA SER A 293 17.94 -13.24 -13.95
C SER A 293 17.76 -12.48 -15.27
N ASP A 294 16.53 -12.54 -15.80
CA ASP A 294 16.10 -11.80 -16.98
C ASP A 294 14.73 -11.17 -16.71
N ALA A 295 14.75 -9.86 -16.43
CA ALA A 295 13.53 -9.10 -16.12
C ALA A 295 12.49 -9.12 -17.26
N ALA A 296 12.90 -9.34 -18.50
CA ALA A 296 11.98 -9.43 -19.65
C ALA A 296 11.21 -10.76 -19.66
N GLY A 297 11.80 -11.81 -19.12
CA GLY A 297 11.18 -13.13 -18.99
C GLY A 297 10.41 -13.34 -17.70
N ASP A 298 10.52 -12.41 -16.75
CA ASP A 298 9.87 -12.53 -15.45
C ASP A 298 8.37 -12.17 -15.48
N PRO A 299 7.55 -12.79 -14.62
CA PRO A 299 6.21 -12.30 -14.38
C PRO A 299 6.24 -10.84 -13.90
N PRO A 300 5.29 -9.97 -14.31
CA PRO A 300 5.30 -8.54 -13.99
C PRO A 300 5.42 -8.23 -12.50
N TRP A 301 4.86 -9.07 -11.63
CA TRP A 301 4.94 -8.92 -10.19
C TRP A 301 6.30 -9.24 -9.58
N MET A 302 7.28 -9.69 -10.38
CA MET A 302 8.66 -9.90 -9.95
C MET A 302 9.54 -8.66 -10.13
N ALA A 303 9.05 -7.59 -10.74
CA ALA A 303 9.80 -6.35 -10.98
C ALA A 303 10.39 -5.71 -9.70
N TYR A 304 9.88 -6.06 -8.51
CA TYR A 304 10.44 -5.61 -7.23
C TYR A 304 11.74 -6.33 -6.85
N TYR A 305 12.01 -7.52 -7.41
CA TYR A 305 13.15 -8.36 -7.03
C TYR A 305 14.37 -8.03 -7.89
N ASP A 306 14.87 -6.83 -7.71
CA ASP A 306 16.07 -6.29 -8.36
C ASP A 306 17.34 -6.58 -7.54
N ALA A 307 18.48 -6.06 -7.99
CA ALA A 307 19.77 -6.24 -7.30
C ALA A 307 19.76 -5.70 -5.87
N ALA A 308 19.05 -4.60 -5.62
CA ALA A 308 18.93 -4.03 -4.27
C ALA A 308 18.11 -4.95 -3.35
N GLN A 309 16.98 -5.47 -3.85
CA GLN A 309 16.15 -6.41 -3.08
C GLN A 309 16.88 -7.72 -2.82
N HIS A 310 17.59 -8.28 -3.83
CA HIS A 310 18.39 -9.49 -3.68
C HIS A 310 19.51 -9.31 -2.64
N ALA A 311 20.26 -8.19 -2.71
CA ALA A 311 21.28 -7.87 -1.74
C ALA A 311 20.70 -7.71 -0.32
N GLY A 312 19.57 -7.01 -0.19
CA GLY A 312 18.88 -6.84 1.09
C GLY A 312 18.43 -8.17 1.69
N ASP A 313 17.73 -8.99 0.92
CA ASP A 313 17.18 -10.27 1.39
C ASP A 313 18.29 -11.27 1.76
N THR A 314 19.38 -11.36 0.98
CA THR A 314 20.54 -12.19 1.33
C THR A 314 21.34 -11.62 2.52
N GLY A 315 21.47 -10.28 2.62
CA GLY A 315 22.04 -9.61 3.79
C GLY A 315 21.27 -9.90 5.08
N HIS A 316 19.94 -9.87 5.02
CA HIS A 316 19.08 -10.29 6.14
C HIS A 316 19.24 -11.78 6.49
N ALA A 317 19.45 -12.66 5.50
CA ALA A 317 19.72 -14.08 5.78
C ALA A 317 21.03 -14.31 6.51
N LEU A 318 22.08 -13.51 6.19
CA LEU A 318 23.38 -13.61 6.81
C LEU A 318 23.50 -12.89 8.15
N PHE A 319 22.53 -12.06 8.54
CA PHE A 319 22.55 -11.25 9.74
C PHE A 319 22.76 -12.10 11.01
N ASP A 320 21.90 -13.10 11.22
CA ASP A 320 21.96 -13.93 12.42
C ASP A 320 23.31 -14.65 12.54
N LEU A 321 23.82 -15.18 11.44
CA LEU A 321 25.12 -15.84 11.41
C LEU A 321 26.27 -14.90 11.80
N THR A 322 26.19 -13.62 11.38
CA THR A 322 27.23 -12.63 11.71
C THR A 322 27.16 -12.25 13.18
N VAL A 323 25.97 -12.09 13.73
CA VAL A 323 25.76 -11.84 15.17
C VAL A 323 26.27 -13.01 16.02
N ASP A 324 26.14 -14.23 15.52
CA ASP A 324 26.67 -15.45 16.17
C ASP A 324 28.19 -15.64 16.00
N GLY A 325 28.88 -14.65 15.42
CA GLY A 325 30.35 -14.61 15.31
C GLY A 325 30.93 -15.18 14.03
N HIS A 326 30.11 -15.58 13.07
CA HIS A 326 30.59 -16.03 11.77
C HIS A 326 30.97 -14.82 10.87
N ARG A 327 32.05 -14.93 10.12
CA ARG A 327 32.39 -13.93 9.11
C ARG A 327 31.53 -14.10 7.88
N THR A 328 30.72 -13.11 7.57
CA THR A 328 29.87 -13.10 6.39
C THR A 328 29.88 -11.74 5.67
N GLU A 329 29.24 -11.66 4.52
CA GLU A 329 29.09 -10.41 3.76
C GLU A 329 27.81 -9.61 4.15
N ALA A 330 27.18 -9.91 5.29
CA ALA A 330 25.91 -9.32 5.68
C ALA A 330 25.92 -7.77 5.62
N ALA A 331 26.94 -7.13 6.20
CA ALA A 331 27.04 -5.67 6.20
C ALA A 331 27.21 -5.08 4.79
N VAL A 332 28.04 -5.70 3.94
CA VAL A 332 28.24 -5.26 2.56
C VAL A 332 26.94 -5.35 1.78
N ARG A 333 26.24 -6.49 1.87
CA ARG A 333 24.97 -6.71 1.16
C ARG A 333 23.87 -5.75 1.62
N LEU A 334 23.76 -5.48 2.93
CA LEU A 334 22.80 -4.51 3.45
C LEU A 334 23.10 -3.09 2.98
N ARG A 335 24.39 -2.67 2.90
CA ARG A 335 24.78 -1.37 2.31
C ARG A 335 24.38 -1.28 0.83
N THR A 336 24.71 -2.31 0.05
CA THR A 336 24.30 -2.39 -1.37
C THR A 336 22.79 -2.23 -1.53
N ALA A 337 21.99 -2.86 -0.66
CA ALA A 337 20.55 -2.72 -0.68
C ALA A 337 20.08 -1.30 -0.37
N ILE A 338 20.66 -0.67 0.65
CA ILE A 338 20.31 0.71 1.07
C ILE A 338 20.59 1.70 -0.07
N GLU A 339 21.75 1.57 -0.71
CA GLU A 339 22.18 2.44 -1.81
C GLU A 339 21.40 2.22 -3.10
N GLY A 340 21.00 0.97 -3.36
CA GLY A 340 20.31 0.58 -4.59
C GLY A 340 18.80 0.80 -4.57
N HIS A 341 18.16 0.84 -3.40
CA HIS A 341 16.72 1.04 -3.32
C HIS A 341 16.29 2.44 -3.74
N THR A 342 15.40 2.52 -4.72
CA THR A 342 14.81 3.78 -5.19
C THR A 342 13.84 4.38 -4.18
N ALA A 343 13.41 5.64 -4.42
CA ALA A 343 12.47 6.36 -3.55
C ALA A 343 11.11 5.65 -3.37
N GLY A 344 10.72 4.76 -4.28
CA GLY A 344 9.49 3.97 -4.18
C GLY A 344 9.56 2.83 -3.14
N TYR A 345 10.76 2.43 -2.72
CA TYR A 345 10.98 1.28 -1.82
C TYR A 345 11.42 1.72 -0.41
N VAL A 346 10.78 2.77 0.13
CA VAL A 346 11.10 3.35 1.45
C VAL A 346 11.12 2.27 2.53
N ARG A 347 10.14 1.38 2.54
CA ARG A 347 10.06 0.30 3.54
C ARG A 347 11.25 -0.66 3.46
N SER A 348 11.60 -1.15 2.27
CA SER A 348 12.74 -2.08 2.09
C SER A 348 14.04 -1.42 2.51
N ARG A 349 14.25 -0.15 2.15
CA ARG A 349 15.42 0.62 2.55
C ARG A 349 15.48 0.81 4.07
N ALA A 350 14.39 1.23 4.72
CA ALA A 350 14.31 1.41 6.17
C ALA A 350 14.63 0.10 6.92
N MET A 351 14.08 -1.02 6.47
CA MET A 351 14.37 -2.32 7.08
C MET A 351 15.82 -2.74 6.92
N SER A 352 16.43 -2.52 5.75
CA SER A 352 17.87 -2.80 5.51
C SER A 352 18.77 -1.88 6.36
N GLN A 353 18.42 -0.59 6.49
CA GLN A 353 19.13 0.36 7.36
C GLN A 353 19.06 -0.06 8.83
N THR A 354 17.85 -0.41 9.31
CA THR A 354 17.66 -0.86 10.69
C THR A 354 18.44 -2.13 10.97
N LYS A 355 18.45 -3.07 10.03
CA LYS A 355 19.19 -4.31 10.17
C LYS A 355 20.71 -4.09 10.12
N LEU A 356 21.20 -3.20 9.26
CA LEU A 356 22.60 -2.81 9.23
C LEU A 356 23.02 -2.11 10.53
N ALA A 357 22.20 -1.17 11.03
CA ALA A 357 22.46 -0.51 12.32
C ALA A 357 22.51 -1.53 13.47
N SER A 358 21.58 -2.49 13.51
CA SER A 358 21.57 -3.57 14.51
C SER A 358 22.82 -4.44 14.43
N LEU A 359 23.24 -4.78 13.21
CA LEU A 359 24.45 -5.58 12.99
C LEU A 359 25.70 -4.85 13.44
N THR A 360 25.87 -3.59 13.02
CA THR A 360 27.03 -2.74 13.38
C THR A 360 27.05 -2.48 14.90
N MET A 361 25.87 -2.29 15.53
CA MET A 361 25.74 -2.15 16.98
C MET A 361 26.13 -3.42 17.75
N ALA A 362 25.85 -4.62 17.15
CA ALA A 362 26.12 -5.89 17.81
C ALA A 362 27.60 -6.29 17.73
N VAL A 363 28.28 -6.06 16.58
CA VAL A 363 29.60 -6.64 16.29
C VAL A 363 30.61 -5.64 15.69
N GLY A 364 30.22 -4.39 15.51
CA GLY A 364 31.04 -3.32 14.89
C GLY A 364 31.22 -2.11 15.79
N ASP A 365 31.29 -0.91 15.17
CA ASP A 365 31.47 0.35 15.85
C ASP A 365 30.12 0.96 16.26
N PRO A 366 29.86 1.20 17.57
CA PRO A 366 28.62 1.79 18.05
C PRO A 366 28.33 3.20 17.55
N ASP A 367 29.35 4.02 17.29
CA ASP A 367 29.17 5.39 16.77
C ASP A 367 28.70 5.36 15.32
N GLU A 368 29.31 4.52 14.48
CA GLU A 368 28.83 4.26 13.12
C GLU A 368 27.39 3.71 13.12
N ALA A 369 27.13 2.77 14.01
CA ALA A 369 25.80 2.18 14.15
C ALA A 369 24.73 3.21 14.53
N ALA A 370 25.08 4.18 15.40
CA ALA A 370 24.18 5.25 15.80
C ALA A 370 23.82 6.14 14.59
N GLY A 371 24.80 6.51 13.75
CA GLY A 371 24.55 7.28 12.53
C GLY A 371 23.60 6.57 11.56
N ILE A 372 23.82 5.28 11.30
CA ILE A 372 22.95 4.46 10.45
C ILE A 372 21.55 4.35 11.07
N GLY A 373 21.47 4.14 12.38
CA GLY A 373 20.21 4.02 13.13
C GLY A 373 19.36 5.28 13.09
N MET A 374 19.97 6.47 13.14
CA MET A 374 19.26 7.74 13.02
C MET A 374 18.60 7.90 11.64
N ALA A 375 19.29 7.50 10.57
CA ALA A 375 18.69 7.47 9.22
C ALA A 375 17.53 6.46 9.13
N ALA A 376 17.69 5.28 9.74
CA ALA A 376 16.66 4.26 9.79
C ALA A 376 15.38 4.75 10.51
N VAL A 377 15.51 5.45 11.64
CA VAL A 377 14.39 6.06 12.38
C VAL A 377 13.67 7.10 11.53
N ALA A 378 14.41 7.92 10.78
CA ALA A 378 13.82 8.96 9.92
C ALA A 378 12.97 8.36 8.77
N ASP A 379 13.44 7.28 8.15
CA ASP A 379 12.69 6.57 7.09
C ASP A 379 11.53 5.75 7.68
N ALA A 380 11.75 5.03 8.77
CA ALA A 380 10.73 4.20 9.43
C ALA A 380 9.58 5.03 10.03
N GLY A 381 9.84 6.25 10.52
CA GLY A 381 8.83 7.15 11.06
C GLY A 381 7.77 7.62 10.05
N ARG A 382 8.00 7.36 8.75
CA ARG A 382 7.05 7.62 7.67
C ARG A 382 6.16 6.41 7.35
N LEU A 383 6.41 5.27 8.00
CA LEU A 383 5.79 4.00 7.67
C LEU A 383 4.78 3.59 8.73
N HIS A 384 3.60 3.19 8.30
CA HIS A 384 2.61 2.52 9.14
C HIS A 384 2.83 0.99 9.06
N SER A 385 4.00 0.54 9.58
CA SER A 385 4.44 -0.85 9.57
C SER A 385 4.85 -1.32 10.97
N ARG A 386 4.10 -2.26 11.52
CA ARG A 386 4.45 -2.86 12.82
C ARG A 386 5.72 -3.70 12.74
N ARG A 387 6.02 -4.29 11.59
CA ARG A 387 7.28 -5.01 11.40
C ARG A 387 8.49 -4.09 11.43
N ALA A 388 8.39 -2.91 10.80
CA ALA A 388 9.46 -1.91 10.90
C ALA A 388 9.65 -1.46 12.36
N ALA A 389 8.57 -1.27 13.12
CA ALA A 389 8.65 -0.96 14.55
C ALA A 389 9.31 -2.09 15.36
N MET A 390 9.06 -3.36 15.04
CA MET A 390 9.75 -4.50 15.69
C MET A 390 11.24 -4.50 15.40
N ASP A 391 11.67 -4.22 14.17
CA ASP A 391 13.10 -4.09 13.84
C ASP A 391 13.75 -2.93 14.61
N LEU A 392 13.07 -1.78 14.74
CA LEU A 392 13.56 -0.67 15.57
C LEU A 392 13.66 -1.03 17.05
N ALA A 393 12.74 -1.84 17.58
CA ALA A 393 12.80 -2.33 18.94
C ALA A 393 13.99 -3.29 19.15
N GLU A 394 14.32 -4.13 18.16
CA GLU A 394 15.53 -4.97 18.15
C GLU A 394 16.79 -4.10 18.18
N LEU A 395 16.87 -3.06 17.31
CA LEU A 395 17.99 -2.10 17.32
C LEU A 395 18.15 -1.44 18.69
N ARG A 396 17.03 -1.02 19.34
CA ARG A 396 17.07 -0.43 20.67
C ARG A 396 17.65 -1.41 21.72
N ALA A 397 17.34 -2.71 21.59
CA ALA A 397 17.89 -3.72 22.49
C ALA A 397 19.42 -3.86 22.33
N TYR A 398 19.93 -3.90 21.10
CA TYR A 398 21.38 -3.89 20.85
C TYR A 398 22.05 -2.60 21.37
N ALA A 399 21.46 -1.45 21.09
CA ALA A 399 21.95 -0.14 21.57
C ALA A 399 22.01 -0.04 23.12
N GLY A 400 21.22 -0.84 23.83
CA GLY A 400 21.28 -0.91 25.29
C GLY A 400 22.64 -1.33 25.87
N ARG A 401 23.44 -2.10 25.11
CA ARG A 401 24.77 -2.56 25.50
C ARG A 401 25.82 -1.45 25.44
N HIS A 402 25.55 -0.37 24.72
CA HIS A 402 26.46 0.76 24.45
C HIS A 402 25.89 2.11 24.98
N ALA A 403 25.05 2.05 26.02
CA ALA A 403 24.31 3.24 26.54
C ALA A 403 25.23 4.37 27.05
N GLY A 404 26.51 4.09 27.29
CA GLY A 404 27.50 5.11 27.70
C GLY A 404 28.09 5.93 26.56
N VAL A 405 27.83 5.58 25.31
CA VAL A 405 28.25 6.32 24.11
C VAL A 405 27.23 7.40 23.83
N PRO A 406 27.60 8.70 23.75
CA PRO A 406 26.65 9.82 23.61
C PRO A 406 25.73 9.68 22.38
N GLU A 407 26.28 9.31 21.23
CA GLU A 407 25.55 9.14 19.96
C GLU A 407 24.54 8.00 20.06
N VAL A 408 24.89 6.92 20.77
CA VAL A 408 24.00 5.78 21.01
C VAL A 408 22.89 6.17 22.00
N ALA A 409 23.20 7.00 23.01
CA ALA A 409 22.17 7.50 23.93
C ALA A 409 21.14 8.35 23.20
N GLU A 410 21.55 9.25 22.30
CA GLU A 410 20.64 10.03 21.46
C GLU A 410 19.78 9.12 20.57
N LEU A 411 20.37 8.12 19.90
CA LEU A 411 19.64 7.16 19.09
C LEU A 411 18.57 6.45 19.93
N ARG A 412 18.88 6.01 21.15
CA ARG A 412 17.94 5.32 22.04
C ARG A 412 16.75 6.19 22.41
N ASP A 413 16.94 7.48 22.62
CA ASP A 413 15.87 8.42 22.91
C ASP A 413 14.96 8.60 21.68
N ARG A 414 15.55 8.71 20.49
CA ARG A 414 14.81 8.76 19.24
C ARG A 414 14.01 7.48 18.98
N LEU A 415 14.62 6.32 19.18
CA LEU A 415 13.94 5.03 19.07
C LEU A 415 12.79 4.92 20.06
N THR A 416 12.96 5.37 21.29
CA THR A 416 11.89 5.35 22.31
C THR A 416 10.71 6.23 21.89
N THR A 417 10.98 7.41 21.37
CA THR A 417 9.94 8.33 20.85
C THR A 417 9.22 7.71 19.64
N ALA A 418 9.96 7.15 18.68
CA ALA A 418 9.39 6.55 17.48
C ALA A 418 8.55 5.30 17.77
N LEU A 419 8.86 4.55 18.81
CA LEU A 419 8.11 3.35 19.21
C LEU A 419 6.88 3.66 20.08
N ALA A 420 6.76 4.88 20.60
CA ALA A 420 5.62 5.32 21.39
C ALA A 420 4.51 5.97 20.52
N SER A 421 4.83 6.36 19.29
CA SER A 421 3.91 6.95 18.32
C SER A 421 3.19 5.87 17.50
#